data_09eb133cbe181c65dc2aa50049d79130
#
_entry.id   09eb133cbe181c65dc2aa50049d79130
#
_cell.length_a   1.000
_cell.length_b   1.000
_cell.length_c   1.000
_cell.angle_alpha   90.00
_cell.angle_beta   90.00
_cell.angle_gamma   90.00
#
_symmetry.space_group_name_H-M   'P 1'
#
loop_
_entity.id
_entity.type
_entity.pdbx_description
1 polymer ?
#
loop_
_entity_poly.entity_id
_entity_poly.type
_entity_poly.pdbx_seq_one_letter_code
_entity_poly.pdbx_strand_id
1 'polypeptide(L)'
;PTRRSSDLYASNYFDKMHEAAIELIKKGKAFVCDLSAEEIREYRGTLTEPGKNSPYRDRSVEENLKLFEEMTAGKYEDGSKVLRAKIDMSSPNINMRDPVIYRVARMTHHNTGDKWCVYPMYDFAHPIEDAIEGITHSICTLEFDVHRPLYDWFIEKLGIFPSHQHEFARLNLTYTVMSKRKLLELVKNNFVSGWDDPRM
;
A
#
# COMPACT_ATOMS: atom_id res chain seq x y z
N PRO A 1 -11.65 15.39 22.40
CA PRO A 1 -11.25 15.01 21.04
C PRO A 1 -11.18 16.28 20.20
N THR A 2 -9.98 16.70 19.88
CA THR A 2 -9.75 17.81 18.97
C THR A 2 -10.19 17.36 17.58
N ARG A 3 -11.32 17.90 17.11
CA ARG A 3 -11.75 17.71 15.74
C ARG A 3 -10.68 18.35 14.85
N ARG A 4 -10.01 17.59 14.01
CA ARG A 4 -9.07 18.15 13.04
C ARG A 4 -9.84 19.10 12.13
N SER A 5 -9.28 20.28 11.91
CA SER A 5 -9.89 21.31 11.09
C SER A 5 -9.64 21.14 9.58
N SER A 6 -8.86 20.12 9.20
CA SER A 6 -8.52 19.83 7.80
C SER A 6 -8.37 18.33 7.57
N ASP A 7 -8.71 17.88 6.39
CA ASP A 7 -8.42 16.54 5.92
C ASP A 7 -6.90 16.39 5.70
N LEU A 8 -6.35 15.26 6.08
CA LEU A 8 -4.97 14.87 5.84
C LEU A 8 -4.95 13.77 4.78
N TYR A 9 -3.95 13.82 3.91
CA TYR A 9 -3.79 12.88 2.81
C TYR A 9 -2.39 12.26 2.88
N ALA A 10 -2.26 10.99 2.57
CA ALA A 10 -0.98 10.31 2.47
C ALA A 10 0.04 11.07 1.60
N SER A 11 -0.46 11.76 0.56
CA SER A 11 0.38 12.58 -0.33
C SER A 11 1.05 13.79 0.35
N ASN A 12 0.56 14.22 1.51
CA ASN A 12 1.20 15.27 2.31
C ASN A 12 2.52 14.78 2.93
N TYR A 13 2.70 13.47 2.99
CA TYR A 13 3.83 12.80 3.65
C TYR A 13 4.71 12.00 2.68
N PHE A 14 4.55 12.16 1.37
CA PHE A 14 5.33 11.41 0.37
C PHE A 14 6.84 11.60 0.53
N ASP A 15 7.31 12.81 0.91
CA ASP A 15 8.72 13.04 1.20
C ASP A 15 9.21 12.14 2.36
N LYS A 16 8.45 12.06 3.47
CA LYS A 16 8.78 11.21 4.63
C LYS A 16 8.67 9.72 4.33
N MET A 17 7.70 9.32 3.52
CA MET A 17 7.57 7.95 3.06
C MET A 17 8.76 7.55 2.17
N HIS A 18 9.24 8.46 1.32
CA HIS A 18 10.42 8.23 0.51
C HIS A 18 11.68 8.07 1.37
N GLU A 19 11.86 8.90 2.40
CA GLU A 19 12.94 8.76 3.38
C GLU A 19 12.87 7.42 4.12
N ALA A 20 11.68 6.99 4.53
CA ALA A 20 11.45 5.69 5.16
C ALA A 20 11.80 4.51 4.24
N ALA A 21 11.52 4.61 2.93
CA ALA A 21 11.92 3.60 1.95
C ALA A 21 13.45 3.51 1.83
N ILE A 22 14.14 4.65 1.79
CA ILE A 22 15.61 4.71 1.79
C ILE A 22 16.17 4.06 3.06
N GLU A 23 15.56 4.30 4.22
CA GLU A 23 15.98 3.70 5.49
C GLU A 23 15.83 2.18 5.48
N LEU A 24 14.73 1.64 4.91
CA LEU A 24 14.59 0.19 4.74
C LEU A 24 15.66 -0.40 3.82
N ILE A 25 16.03 0.29 2.73
CA ILE A 25 17.10 -0.14 1.85
C ILE A 25 18.44 -0.17 2.63
N LYS A 26 18.77 0.89 3.36
CA LYS A 26 20.01 0.97 4.18
C LYS A 26 20.10 -0.15 5.23
N LYS A 27 18.96 -0.54 5.79
CA LYS A 27 18.85 -1.67 6.74
C LYS A 27 18.87 -3.04 6.05
N GLY A 28 18.99 -3.11 4.72
CA GLY A 28 18.90 -4.35 3.94
C GLY A 28 17.52 -5.03 4.02
N LYS A 29 16.47 -4.23 4.28
CA LYS A 29 15.09 -4.69 4.41
C LYS A 29 14.20 -4.35 3.21
N ALA A 30 14.78 -3.76 2.17
CA ALA A 30 14.13 -3.54 0.89
C ALA A 30 15.12 -3.69 -0.25
N PHE A 31 14.63 -4.06 -1.44
CA PHE A 31 15.42 -4.23 -2.65
C PHE A 31 14.62 -3.82 -3.89
N VAL A 32 15.31 -3.31 -4.91
CA VAL A 32 14.72 -2.99 -6.21
C VAL A 32 14.63 -4.27 -7.04
N CYS A 33 13.46 -4.52 -7.61
CA CYS A 33 13.14 -5.71 -8.38
C CYS A 33 12.72 -5.30 -9.79
N ASP A 34 13.27 -5.98 -10.80
CA ASP A 34 13.00 -5.71 -12.21
C ASP A 34 11.99 -6.71 -12.81
N LEU A 35 11.42 -7.60 -11.99
CA LEU A 35 10.35 -8.49 -12.43
C LEU A 35 9.08 -7.68 -12.75
N SER A 36 8.41 -8.06 -13.82
CA SER A 36 7.09 -7.56 -14.17
C SER A 36 6.04 -7.93 -13.11
N ALA A 37 4.87 -7.30 -13.16
CA ALA A 37 3.78 -7.61 -12.24
C ALA A 37 3.29 -9.08 -12.37
N GLU A 38 3.37 -9.65 -13.57
CA GLU A 38 3.01 -11.04 -13.84
C GLU A 38 4.03 -12.00 -13.25
N GLU A 39 5.31 -11.77 -13.46
CA GLU A 39 6.40 -12.54 -12.87
C GLU A 39 6.39 -12.45 -11.34
N ILE A 40 6.16 -11.27 -10.76
CA ILE A 40 6.03 -11.12 -9.29
C ILE A 40 4.89 -11.99 -8.77
N ARG A 41 3.75 -12.04 -9.48
CA ARG A 41 2.62 -12.89 -9.10
C ARG A 41 2.97 -14.37 -9.15
N GLU A 42 3.70 -14.81 -10.19
CA GLU A 42 4.19 -16.18 -10.32
C GLU A 42 5.17 -16.52 -9.20
N TYR A 43 6.18 -15.67 -8.98
CA TYR A 43 7.19 -15.88 -7.93
C TYR A 43 6.59 -15.89 -6.53
N ARG A 44 5.51 -15.13 -6.31
CA ARG A 44 4.84 -15.09 -5.01
C ARG A 44 4.18 -16.42 -4.63
N GLY A 45 3.86 -17.27 -5.60
CA GLY A 45 3.20 -18.56 -5.38
C GLY A 45 1.72 -18.42 -5.03
N THR A 46 1.17 -19.46 -4.42
CA THR A 46 -0.26 -19.57 -4.08
C THR A 46 -0.46 -19.68 -2.57
N LEU A 47 -1.69 -19.80 -2.11
CA LEU A 47 -1.98 -20.03 -0.69
C LEU A 47 -1.44 -21.37 -0.19
N THR A 48 -1.31 -22.36 -1.08
CA THR A 48 -0.84 -23.73 -0.78
C THR A 48 0.61 -23.98 -1.15
N GLU A 49 1.19 -23.12 -2.00
CA GLU A 49 2.56 -23.26 -2.46
C GLU A 49 3.39 -22.04 -2.02
N PRO A 50 4.60 -22.25 -1.48
CA PRO A 50 5.48 -21.14 -1.09
C PRO A 50 5.93 -20.35 -2.33
N GLY A 51 6.33 -19.11 -2.11
CA GLY A 51 6.93 -18.29 -3.15
C GLY A 51 8.40 -18.64 -3.38
N LYS A 52 8.95 -18.07 -4.47
CA LYS A 52 10.37 -18.18 -4.86
C LYS A 52 11.05 -16.82 -4.69
N ASN A 53 12.30 -16.82 -4.27
CA ASN A 53 13.11 -15.60 -4.21
C ASN A 53 13.29 -14.99 -5.60
N SER A 54 13.14 -13.67 -5.70
CA SER A 54 13.50 -12.95 -6.90
C SER A 54 15.02 -13.02 -7.14
N PRO A 55 15.49 -13.12 -8.39
CA PRO A 55 16.92 -13.06 -8.71
C PRO A 55 17.57 -11.73 -8.31
N TYR A 56 16.78 -10.70 -8.10
CA TYR A 56 17.22 -9.35 -7.71
C TYR A 56 17.26 -9.12 -6.20
N ARG A 57 16.85 -10.12 -5.42
CA ARG A 57 16.65 -9.99 -3.96
C ARG A 57 17.95 -9.72 -3.19
N ASP A 58 19.07 -10.18 -3.72
CA ASP A 58 20.36 -10.14 -3.03
C ASP A 58 21.32 -9.08 -3.60
N ARG A 59 20.78 -8.07 -4.32
CA ARG A 59 21.52 -6.86 -4.69
C ARG A 59 22.09 -6.16 -3.46
N SER A 60 23.26 -5.54 -3.60
CA SER A 60 23.87 -4.77 -2.51
C SER A 60 23.01 -3.56 -2.10
N VAL A 61 23.25 -3.04 -0.91
CA VAL A 61 22.56 -1.84 -0.41
C VAL A 61 22.85 -0.65 -1.33
N GLU A 62 24.11 -0.50 -1.74
CA GLU A 62 24.57 0.59 -2.61
C GLU A 62 23.88 0.54 -3.99
N GLU A 63 23.78 -0.66 -4.58
CA GLU A 63 23.09 -0.85 -5.85
C GLU A 63 21.59 -0.52 -5.73
N ASN A 64 20.95 -0.99 -4.66
CA ASN A 64 19.53 -0.71 -4.42
C ASN A 64 19.25 0.79 -4.18
N LEU A 65 20.11 1.50 -3.44
CA LEU A 65 20.01 2.95 -3.25
C LEU A 65 20.10 3.70 -4.57
N LYS A 66 21.12 3.36 -5.40
CA LYS A 66 21.31 3.95 -6.72
C LYS A 66 20.10 3.72 -7.62
N LEU A 67 19.61 2.47 -7.70
CA LEU A 67 18.45 2.13 -8.52
C LEU A 67 17.17 2.86 -8.05
N PHE A 68 16.97 2.97 -6.74
CA PHE A 68 15.79 3.67 -6.20
C PHE A 68 15.87 5.19 -6.45
N GLU A 69 17.06 5.79 -6.36
CA GLU A 69 17.29 7.18 -6.77
C GLU A 69 16.99 7.38 -8.26
N GLU A 70 17.44 6.47 -9.11
CA GLU A 70 17.15 6.50 -10.55
C GLU A 70 15.66 6.31 -10.87
N MET A 71 14.94 5.45 -10.10
CA MET A 71 13.48 5.32 -10.18
C MET A 71 12.81 6.67 -9.84
N THR A 72 13.25 7.31 -8.76
CA THR A 72 12.72 8.61 -8.32
C THR A 72 13.01 9.72 -9.32
N ALA A 73 14.16 9.67 -9.99
CA ALA A 73 14.55 10.60 -11.05
C ALA A 73 13.82 10.36 -12.39
N GLY A 74 12.93 9.36 -12.46
CA GLY A 74 12.13 9.06 -13.67
C GLY A 74 12.91 8.44 -14.81
N LYS A 75 14.04 7.78 -14.55
CA LYS A 75 14.85 7.13 -15.59
C LYS A 75 14.23 5.85 -16.15
N TYR A 76 13.22 5.31 -15.52
CA TYR A 76 12.62 4.01 -15.88
C TYR A 76 11.16 4.19 -16.32
N GLU A 77 10.71 3.28 -17.18
CA GLU A 77 9.33 3.23 -17.63
C GLU A 77 8.38 2.71 -16.55
N ASP A 78 7.09 3.02 -16.69
CA ASP A 78 6.05 2.56 -15.79
C ASP A 78 6.03 1.03 -15.69
N GLY A 79 6.03 0.53 -14.46
CA GLY A 79 5.98 -0.90 -14.18
C GLY A 79 7.28 -1.68 -14.45
N SER A 80 8.35 -1.03 -14.96
CA SER A 80 9.64 -1.70 -15.25
C SER A 80 10.43 -2.05 -13.99
N LYS A 81 10.25 -1.29 -12.92
CA LYS A 81 10.89 -1.51 -11.61
C LYS A 81 9.95 -1.22 -10.48
N VAL A 82 10.11 -1.99 -9.41
CA VAL A 82 9.42 -1.81 -8.14
C VAL A 82 10.39 -1.94 -6.97
N LEU A 83 10.11 -1.26 -5.86
CA LEU A 83 10.79 -1.54 -4.60
C LEU A 83 9.96 -2.55 -3.82
N ARG A 84 10.60 -3.60 -3.30
CA ARG A 84 9.96 -4.66 -2.52
C ARG A 84 10.56 -4.72 -1.12
N ALA A 85 9.73 -4.96 -0.11
CA ALA A 85 10.21 -5.32 1.22
C ALA A 85 10.87 -6.71 1.17
N LYS A 86 11.96 -6.90 1.92
CA LYS A 86 12.69 -8.18 2.02
C LYS A 86 12.27 -8.88 3.31
N ILE A 87 11.30 -9.79 3.22
CA ILE A 87 10.69 -10.47 4.37
C ILE A 87 10.91 -11.99 4.27
N ASP A 88 9.88 -12.74 3.81
CA ASP A 88 9.94 -14.20 3.75
C ASP A 88 9.03 -14.74 2.63
N MET A 89 9.63 -15.27 1.58
CA MET A 89 8.90 -15.85 0.45
C MET A 89 8.22 -17.19 0.78
N SER A 90 8.55 -17.81 1.92
CA SER A 90 7.91 -19.05 2.40
C SER A 90 6.73 -18.81 3.35
N SER A 91 6.47 -17.57 3.73
CA SER A 91 5.40 -17.22 4.66
C SER A 91 4.04 -17.79 4.24
N PRO A 92 3.25 -18.38 5.16
CA PRO A 92 1.88 -18.78 4.87
C PRO A 92 0.98 -17.57 4.56
N ASN A 93 1.30 -16.40 5.10
CA ASN A 93 0.64 -15.15 4.76
C ASN A 93 1.26 -14.57 3.47
N ILE A 94 0.49 -14.60 2.39
CA ILE A 94 0.93 -14.16 1.07
C ILE A 94 1.34 -12.67 1.03
N ASN A 95 0.79 -11.85 1.94
CA ASN A 95 1.13 -10.43 2.06
C ASN A 95 2.53 -10.19 2.65
N MET A 96 3.12 -11.21 3.29
CA MET A 96 4.48 -11.18 3.85
C MET A 96 5.53 -11.69 2.87
N ARG A 97 5.14 -12.11 1.66
CA ARG A 97 6.06 -12.64 0.63
C ARG A 97 6.66 -11.54 -0.21
N ASP A 98 7.63 -10.84 0.33
CA ASP A 98 8.36 -9.72 -0.29
C ASP A 98 7.40 -8.77 -1.05
N PRO A 99 6.47 -8.09 -0.36
CA PRO A 99 5.47 -7.26 -1.01
C PRO A 99 6.08 -6.04 -1.69
N VAL A 100 5.42 -5.56 -2.75
CA VAL A 100 5.78 -4.30 -3.42
C VAL A 100 5.40 -3.14 -2.49
N ILE A 101 6.34 -2.22 -2.26
CA ILE A 101 6.16 -1.04 -1.41
C ILE A 101 6.22 0.28 -2.19
N TYR A 102 6.91 0.32 -3.34
CA TYR A 102 6.92 1.42 -4.29
C TYR A 102 6.86 0.91 -5.73
N ARG A 103 6.22 1.69 -6.60
CA ARG A 103 6.20 1.45 -8.04
C ARG A 103 6.53 2.71 -8.83
N VAL A 104 7.13 2.55 -10.01
CA VAL A 104 7.24 3.63 -11.01
C VAL A 104 5.86 3.82 -11.66
N ALA A 105 5.38 5.05 -11.67
CA ALA A 105 4.15 5.45 -12.35
C ALA A 105 4.23 6.95 -12.69
N ARG A 106 4.21 7.28 -13.98
CA ARG A 106 4.22 8.66 -14.45
C ARG A 106 2.80 9.14 -14.63
N MET A 107 2.30 9.80 -13.60
CA MET A 107 0.96 10.35 -13.60
C MET A 107 0.92 11.67 -12.81
N THR A 108 0.19 12.63 -13.31
CA THR A 108 -0.07 13.86 -12.57
C THR A 108 -0.96 13.54 -11.35
N HIS A 109 -0.44 13.77 -10.17
CA HIS A 109 -1.17 13.53 -8.93
C HIS A 109 -1.93 14.79 -8.51
N HIS A 110 -3.20 14.65 -8.10
CA HIS A 110 -4.09 15.78 -7.80
C HIS A 110 -3.56 16.75 -6.70
N ASN A 111 -2.76 16.28 -5.73
CA ASN A 111 -2.18 17.12 -4.68
C ASN A 111 -0.71 17.51 -4.93
N THR A 112 0.08 16.64 -5.57
CA THR A 112 1.52 16.85 -5.73
C THR A 112 1.95 17.17 -7.16
N GLY A 113 1.00 17.21 -8.09
CA GLY A 113 1.30 17.46 -9.52
C GLY A 113 2.26 16.43 -10.07
N ASP A 114 3.28 16.88 -10.79
CA ASP A 114 4.28 16.04 -11.45
C ASP A 114 5.58 15.89 -10.64
N LYS A 115 5.54 16.21 -9.33
CA LYS A 115 6.72 16.11 -8.45
C LYS A 115 7.28 14.69 -8.36
N TRP A 116 6.42 13.68 -8.39
CA TRP A 116 6.77 12.28 -8.18
C TRP A 116 6.49 11.43 -9.42
N CYS A 117 7.40 10.51 -9.71
CA CYS A 117 7.22 9.42 -10.67
C CYS A 117 7.33 8.04 -10.03
N VAL A 118 7.45 8.00 -8.69
CA VAL A 118 7.35 6.79 -7.87
C VAL A 118 6.29 7.00 -6.80
N TYR A 119 5.48 5.99 -6.54
CA TYR A 119 4.37 6.09 -5.59
C TYR A 119 4.39 4.92 -4.61
N PRO A 120 4.18 5.21 -3.29
CA PRO A 120 4.08 4.18 -2.28
C PRO A 120 2.81 3.35 -2.48
N MET A 121 2.90 2.07 -2.15
CA MET A 121 1.74 1.19 -2.05
C MET A 121 1.03 1.39 -0.72
N TYR A 122 -0.26 1.08 -0.68
CA TYR A 122 -1.12 1.29 0.49
C TYR A 122 -0.54 0.69 1.77
N ASP A 123 -0.12 -0.58 1.73
CA ASP A 123 0.38 -1.29 2.91
C ASP A 123 1.66 -0.67 3.50
N PHE A 124 2.42 0.07 2.68
CA PHE A 124 3.58 0.82 3.14
C PHE A 124 3.22 2.22 3.64
N ALA A 125 2.33 2.91 2.93
CA ALA A 125 1.93 4.28 3.26
C ALA A 125 1.18 4.35 4.60
N HIS A 126 0.24 3.44 4.82
CA HIS A 126 -0.68 3.45 5.96
C HIS A 126 0.03 3.44 7.33
N PRO A 127 0.94 2.51 7.68
CA PRO A 127 1.62 2.52 8.98
C PRO A 127 2.48 3.77 9.18
N ILE A 128 3.06 4.32 8.12
CA ILE A 128 3.90 5.51 8.21
C ILE A 128 3.05 6.77 8.44
N GLU A 129 1.92 6.89 7.72
CA GLU A 129 0.98 7.99 7.91
C GLU A 129 0.43 7.99 9.33
N ASP A 130 -0.06 6.85 9.82
CA ASP A 130 -0.56 6.68 11.19
C ASP A 130 0.51 7.07 12.24
N ALA A 131 1.75 6.63 12.02
CA ALA A 131 2.85 6.94 12.93
C ALA A 131 3.19 8.45 12.94
N ILE A 132 3.23 9.10 11.78
CA ILE A 132 3.50 10.55 11.66
C ILE A 132 2.39 11.35 12.34
N GLU A 133 1.16 10.91 12.20
CA GLU A 133 -0.01 11.57 12.78
C GLU A 133 -0.24 11.24 14.26
N GLY A 134 0.52 10.31 14.83
CA GLY A 134 0.40 9.86 16.22
C GLY A 134 -0.92 9.14 16.49
N ILE A 135 -1.42 8.41 15.49
CA ILE A 135 -2.63 7.59 15.62
C ILE A 135 -2.34 6.43 16.56
N THR A 136 -3.05 6.35 17.67
CA THR A 136 -2.89 5.26 18.66
C THR A 136 -3.69 4.01 18.27
N HIS A 137 -4.88 4.21 17.68
CA HIS A 137 -5.80 3.14 17.28
C HIS A 137 -6.20 3.35 15.83
N SER A 138 -5.62 2.58 14.92
CA SER A 138 -5.93 2.58 13.49
C SER A 138 -7.09 1.65 13.22
N ILE A 139 -8.25 2.19 12.82
CA ILE A 139 -9.48 1.44 12.64
C ILE A 139 -9.61 0.99 11.18
N CYS A 140 -9.69 -0.32 10.98
CA CYS A 140 -9.81 -0.94 9.67
C CYS A 140 -11.01 -1.88 9.58
N THR A 141 -11.38 -2.27 8.36
CA THR A 141 -12.32 -3.35 8.12
C THR A 141 -11.62 -4.71 8.23
N LEU A 142 -12.38 -5.77 8.50
CA LEU A 142 -11.87 -7.12 8.75
C LEU A 142 -11.05 -7.68 7.57
N GLU A 143 -11.27 -7.18 6.35
CA GLU A 143 -10.47 -7.56 5.17
C GLU A 143 -8.98 -7.26 5.33
N PHE A 144 -8.60 -6.37 6.23
CA PHE A 144 -7.20 -5.99 6.50
C PHE A 144 -6.53 -6.81 7.62
N ASP A 145 -7.22 -7.76 8.25
CA ASP A 145 -6.65 -8.63 9.29
C ASP A 145 -5.38 -9.35 8.81
N VAL A 146 -5.39 -9.85 7.58
CA VAL A 146 -4.23 -10.52 6.96
C VAL A 146 -3.10 -9.54 6.57
N HIS A 147 -3.35 -8.23 6.55
CA HIS A 147 -2.36 -7.18 6.30
C HIS A 147 -1.69 -6.67 7.58
N ARG A 148 -2.31 -6.85 8.76
CA ARG A 148 -1.78 -6.38 10.05
C ARG A 148 -0.35 -6.86 10.33
N PRO A 149 0.06 -8.12 10.07
CA PRO A 149 1.45 -8.52 10.27
C PRO A 149 2.45 -7.71 9.43
N LEU A 150 2.06 -7.24 8.25
CA LEU A 150 2.88 -6.38 7.41
C LEU A 150 2.93 -4.94 7.95
N TYR A 151 1.81 -4.43 8.43
CA TYR A 151 1.71 -3.14 9.13
C TYR A 151 2.66 -3.09 10.34
N ASP A 152 2.59 -4.09 11.22
CA ASP A 152 3.44 -4.21 12.41
C ASP A 152 4.92 -4.35 12.02
N TRP A 153 5.22 -5.07 10.95
CA TRP A 153 6.57 -5.25 10.44
C TRP A 153 7.21 -3.91 10.03
N PHE A 154 6.47 -3.02 9.35
CA PHE A 154 6.99 -1.70 9.00
C PHE A 154 7.25 -0.84 10.23
N ILE A 155 6.35 -0.82 11.19
CA ILE A 155 6.52 -0.08 12.45
C ILE A 155 7.79 -0.55 13.17
N GLU A 156 7.98 -1.85 13.31
CA GLU A 156 9.16 -2.44 13.95
C GLU A 156 10.45 -2.12 13.20
N LYS A 157 10.49 -2.35 11.88
CA LYS A 157 11.72 -2.21 11.10
C LYS A 157 12.14 -0.76 10.90
N LEU A 158 11.21 0.16 10.86
CA LEU A 158 11.48 1.59 10.82
C LEU A 158 11.75 2.18 12.20
N GLY A 159 11.25 1.57 13.27
CA GLY A 159 11.33 2.11 14.64
C GLY A 159 10.51 3.38 14.82
N ILE A 160 9.35 3.45 14.17
CA ILE A 160 8.42 4.57 14.20
C ILE A 160 7.37 4.43 15.30
N PHE A 161 6.51 5.45 15.50
CA PHE A 161 5.48 5.43 16.53
C PHE A 161 4.61 4.17 16.46
N PRO A 162 4.40 3.44 17.56
CA PRO A 162 3.72 2.14 17.55
C PRO A 162 2.19 2.30 17.55
N SER A 163 1.65 2.66 16.41
CA SER A 163 0.20 2.62 16.17
C SER A 163 -0.30 1.16 16.20
N HIS A 164 -1.51 0.95 16.69
CA HIS A 164 -2.15 -0.36 16.74
C HIS A 164 -3.34 -0.43 15.78
N GLN A 165 -3.31 -1.38 14.85
CA GLN A 165 -4.40 -1.63 13.93
C GLN A 165 -5.47 -2.49 14.62
N HIS A 166 -6.73 -2.08 14.48
CA HIS A 166 -7.91 -2.78 15.00
C HIS A 166 -8.92 -3.00 13.87
N GLU A 167 -9.25 -4.25 13.61
CA GLU A 167 -10.18 -4.63 12.56
C GLU A 167 -11.58 -4.87 13.13
N PHE A 168 -12.57 -4.34 12.42
CA PHE A 168 -13.98 -4.51 12.76
C PHE A 168 -14.74 -5.24 11.66
N ALA A 169 -15.61 -6.15 12.08
CA ALA A 169 -16.47 -6.87 11.17
C ALA A 169 -17.46 -5.92 10.48
N ARG A 170 -17.76 -6.23 9.23
CA ARG A 170 -18.81 -5.54 8.49
C ARG A 170 -20.18 -5.86 9.09
N LEU A 171 -20.95 -4.82 9.41
CA LEU A 171 -22.35 -4.98 9.76
C LEU A 171 -23.16 -5.32 8.51
N ASN A 172 -23.71 -6.52 8.45
CA ASN A 172 -24.61 -6.93 7.39
C ASN A 172 -26.06 -6.71 7.85
N LEU A 173 -26.77 -5.84 7.14
CA LEU A 173 -28.18 -5.60 7.38
C LEU A 173 -29.02 -6.54 6.51
N THR A 174 -30.01 -7.16 7.11
CA THR A 174 -31.03 -7.96 6.39
C THR A 174 -32.01 -7.03 5.68
N TYR A 175 -32.58 -7.49 4.58
CA TYR A 175 -33.54 -6.73 3.75
C TYR A 175 -33.05 -5.36 3.25
N THR A 176 -31.71 -5.14 3.23
CA THR A 176 -31.10 -3.88 2.80
C THR A 176 -30.08 -4.15 1.71
N VAL A 177 -30.14 -3.38 0.62
CA VAL A 177 -29.14 -3.43 -0.45
C VAL A 177 -28.10 -2.35 -0.22
N MET A 178 -26.89 -2.74 0.21
CA MET A 178 -25.74 -1.85 0.43
C MET A 178 -24.71 -1.90 -0.72
N SER A 179 -25.12 -2.37 -1.88
CA SER A 179 -24.24 -2.49 -3.04
C SER A 179 -24.32 -1.25 -3.93
N LYS A 180 -23.28 -0.42 -3.95
CA LYS A 180 -23.16 0.74 -4.85
C LYS A 180 -23.50 0.39 -6.31
N ARG A 181 -23.03 -0.78 -6.80
CA ARG A 181 -23.30 -1.22 -8.17
C ARG A 181 -24.80 -1.47 -8.41
N LYS A 182 -25.47 -2.16 -7.48
CA LYS A 182 -26.91 -2.44 -7.61
C LYS A 182 -27.76 -1.16 -7.47
N LEU A 183 -27.39 -0.27 -6.54
CA LEU A 183 -28.08 1.02 -6.40
C LEU A 183 -27.86 1.90 -7.65
N LEU A 184 -26.66 1.89 -8.24
CA LEU A 184 -26.39 2.62 -9.48
C LEU A 184 -27.22 2.09 -10.65
N GLU A 185 -27.54 0.79 -10.71
CA GLU A 185 -28.44 0.23 -11.74
C GLU A 185 -29.84 0.82 -11.63
N LEU A 186 -30.36 1.08 -10.43
CA LEU A 186 -31.67 1.74 -10.24
C LEU A 186 -31.66 3.15 -10.83
N VAL A 187 -30.58 3.90 -10.64
CA VAL A 187 -30.43 5.24 -11.23
C VAL A 187 -30.29 5.17 -12.75
N LYS A 188 -29.44 4.30 -13.27
CA LYS A 188 -29.22 4.15 -14.72
C LYS A 188 -30.46 3.70 -15.47
N ASN A 189 -31.29 2.88 -14.85
CA ASN A 189 -32.56 2.40 -15.44
C ASN A 189 -33.74 3.35 -15.16
N ASN A 190 -33.49 4.52 -14.61
CA ASN A 190 -34.51 5.54 -14.27
C ASN A 190 -35.61 5.05 -13.30
N PHE A 191 -35.34 4.04 -12.48
CA PHE A 191 -36.25 3.63 -11.40
C PHE A 191 -36.29 4.67 -10.28
N VAL A 192 -35.16 5.37 -10.06
CA VAL A 192 -34.98 6.46 -9.12
C VAL A 192 -34.22 7.59 -9.78
N SER A 193 -34.43 8.83 -9.32
CA SER A 193 -33.83 10.03 -9.91
C SER A 193 -32.35 10.24 -9.57
N GLY A 194 -31.88 9.66 -8.46
CA GLY A 194 -30.51 9.79 -7.98
C GLY A 194 -30.39 9.32 -6.53
N TRP A 195 -29.27 9.63 -5.91
CA TRP A 195 -28.99 9.26 -4.52
C TRP A 195 -29.87 9.95 -3.48
N ASP A 196 -30.44 11.10 -3.85
CA ASP A 196 -31.35 11.87 -2.99
C ASP A 196 -32.81 11.49 -3.20
N ASP A 197 -33.09 10.47 -3.99
CA ASP A 197 -34.45 9.97 -4.20
C ASP A 197 -34.98 9.34 -2.89
N PRO A 198 -36.13 9.71 -2.36
CA PRO A 198 -36.65 9.20 -1.07
C PRO A 198 -36.93 7.68 -1.08
N ARG A 199 -36.82 7.02 -2.22
CA ARG A 199 -36.94 5.55 -2.37
C ARG A 199 -35.62 4.82 -2.31
N MET A 200 -34.47 5.53 -2.21
CA MET A 200 -33.12 4.99 -2.11
C MET A 200 -32.75 4.56 -0.70
#